data_9fe19ba0267d8959212591f5024c3e03
#
_entry.id   9fe19ba0267d8959212591f5024c3e03
#
_cell.length_a   1.000
_cell.length_b   1.000
_cell.length_c   1.000
_cell.angle_alpha   90.00
_cell.angle_beta   90.00
_cell.angle_gamma   90.00
#
_symmetry.space_group_name_H-M   'P 1'
#
loop_
_entity.id
_entity.type
_entity.pdbx_description
1 polymer ?
#
loop_
_entity_poly.entity_id
_entity_poly.type
_entity_poly.pdbx_seq_one_letter_code
_entity_poly.pdbx_strand_id
1 'polypeptide(L)'
;MKGFITNIQRMSIHDGPGIRSTIFLKGCNLRCKWCHNPETWSMKPQLQYIEDKCIHCFSCITVCEYEVLFIDSNRLSIHRERCTDCGKCTERCTSGALSWIGKEVDSSDIIHEILQDLIYYQKSGGGITLSGGEPLQQKDFALDILQKCREHRIHTAVETNLLTDVNTLEAFLPWVDLWMCDFKMADDTLHRKWTGHSNVPIITVSYTHLRAHET
;
A
#
# COMPACT_ATOMS: atom_id res chain seq x y z
N MET A 1 -3.15 8.17 14.52
CA MET A 1 -1.94 8.52 13.72
C MET A 1 -2.28 8.52 12.23
N LYS A 2 -1.66 9.42 11.42
CA LYS A 2 -1.97 9.51 9.99
C LYS A 2 -0.98 8.76 9.12
N GLY A 3 -1.49 8.18 8.02
CA GLY A 3 -0.70 7.51 7.01
C GLY A 3 -1.43 7.45 5.67
N PHE A 4 -0.77 6.88 4.66
CA PHE A 4 -1.29 6.82 3.30
C PHE A 4 -1.62 5.40 2.90
N ILE A 5 -2.84 5.18 2.43
CA ILE A 5 -3.31 3.90 1.90
C ILE A 5 -3.84 4.06 0.48
N THR A 6 -3.82 3.00 -0.30
CA THR A 6 -4.52 2.93 -1.59
C THR A 6 -5.94 2.42 -1.42
N ASN A 7 -6.12 1.39 -0.59
CA ASN A 7 -7.41 0.73 -0.43
C ASN A 7 -7.49 -0.03 0.90
N ILE A 8 -8.71 -0.36 1.32
CA ILE A 8 -9.01 -1.40 2.32
C ILE A 8 -9.90 -2.41 1.62
N GLN A 9 -9.41 -3.63 1.46
CA GLN A 9 -10.18 -4.74 0.91
C GLN A 9 -10.72 -5.60 2.04
N ARG A 10 -12.01 -5.48 2.29
CA ARG A 10 -12.71 -6.28 3.29
C ARG A 10 -13.04 -7.67 2.75
N MET A 11 -13.21 -8.66 3.63
CA MET A 11 -13.61 -10.03 3.29
C MET A 11 -12.64 -10.77 2.35
N SER A 12 -11.34 -10.44 2.41
CA SER A 12 -10.31 -11.16 1.67
C SER A 12 -10.10 -12.56 2.25
N ILE A 13 -9.85 -13.54 1.35
CA ILE A 13 -9.56 -14.95 1.69
C ILE A 13 -8.22 -15.41 1.13
N HIS A 14 -7.44 -14.49 0.55
CA HIS A 14 -6.16 -14.81 -0.12
C HIS A 14 -4.94 -14.22 0.60
N ASP A 15 -5.15 -13.34 1.58
CA ASP A 15 -4.10 -12.57 2.23
C ASP A 15 -3.78 -13.11 3.65
N GLY A 16 -3.72 -14.43 3.80
CA GLY A 16 -3.47 -15.15 5.05
C GLY A 16 -4.66 -16.03 5.48
N PRO A 17 -4.60 -16.66 6.66
CA PRO A 17 -5.62 -17.58 7.14
C PRO A 17 -6.93 -16.86 7.50
N GLY A 18 -8.04 -17.54 7.25
CA GLY A 18 -9.39 -17.07 7.56
C GLY A 18 -9.86 -15.89 6.70
N ILE A 19 -10.93 -15.25 7.14
CA ILE A 19 -11.47 -14.04 6.50
C ILE A 19 -10.74 -12.83 7.06
N ARG A 20 -10.24 -11.96 6.16
CA ARG A 20 -9.39 -10.83 6.56
C ARG A 20 -9.85 -9.50 5.93
N SER A 21 -9.45 -8.41 6.56
CA SER A 21 -9.42 -7.11 5.91
C SER A 21 -7.97 -6.74 5.59
N THR A 22 -7.68 -6.56 4.30
CA THR A 22 -6.34 -6.20 3.82
C THR A 22 -6.25 -4.70 3.63
N ILE A 23 -5.31 -4.07 4.35
CA ILE A 23 -5.04 -2.63 4.25
C ILE A 23 -3.82 -2.46 3.35
N PHE A 24 -4.02 -1.87 2.17
CA PHE A 24 -2.97 -1.62 1.19
C PHE A 24 -2.31 -0.27 1.44
N LEU A 25 -1.13 -0.25 2.04
CA LEU A 25 -0.37 0.96 2.32
C LEU A 25 0.33 1.48 1.06
N LYS A 26 0.57 2.79 1.01
CA LYS A 26 1.43 3.41 0.00
C LYS A 26 2.89 3.45 0.47
N GLY A 27 3.78 3.62 -0.51
CA GLY A 27 5.22 3.59 -0.30
C GLY A 27 5.79 2.18 -0.44
N CYS A 28 6.68 2.01 -1.39
CA CYS A 28 7.47 0.79 -1.53
C CYS A 28 8.91 1.17 -1.88
N ASN A 29 9.85 0.51 -1.27
CA ASN A 29 11.28 0.71 -1.54
C ASN A 29 11.80 -0.15 -2.71
N LEU A 30 11.05 -1.17 -3.15
CA LEU A 30 11.36 -1.93 -4.35
C LEU A 30 10.72 -1.31 -5.61
N ARG A 31 11.27 -1.68 -6.78
CA ARG A 31 10.77 -1.29 -8.12
C ARG A 31 10.66 -2.52 -9.00
N CYS A 32 9.93 -3.52 -8.52
CA CYS A 32 9.75 -4.79 -9.22
C CYS A 32 9.14 -4.57 -10.59
N LYS A 33 9.78 -5.05 -11.66
CA LYS A 33 9.29 -4.85 -13.03
C LYS A 33 7.96 -5.56 -13.33
N TRP A 34 7.57 -6.50 -12.48
CA TRP A 34 6.28 -7.21 -12.53
C TRP A 34 5.31 -6.77 -11.44
N CYS A 35 5.51 -5.59 -10.83
CA CYS A 35 4.66 -5.13 -9.73
C CYS A 35 3.19 -5.08 -10.15
N HIS A 36 2.32 -5.72 -9.38
CA HIS A 36 0.88 -5.68 -9.59
C HIS A 36 0.26 -4.34 -9.19
N ASN A 37 0.89 -3.65 -8.22
CA ASN A 37 0.36 -2.42 -7.61
C ASN A 37 1.39 -1.28 -7.73
N PRO A 38 1.81 -0.87 -8.93
CA PRO A 38 2.85 0.16 -9.10
C PRO A 38 2.42 1.54 -8.54
N GLU A 39 1.13 1.76 -8.38
CA GLU A 39 0.57 2.95 -7.73
C GLU A 39 0.93 3.05 -6.24
N THR A 40 1.37 1.95 -5.63
CA THR A 40 1.85 1.94 -4.24
C THR A 40 3.30 2.38 -4.10
N TRP A 41 4.06 2.52 -5.18
CA TRP A 41 5.48 2.89 -5.09
C TRP A 41 5.71 4.25 -4.46
N SER A 42 4.88 5.24 -4.82
CA SER A 42 4.94 6.57 -4.23
C SER A 42 4.26 6.59 -2.87
N MET A 43 4.87 7.24 -1.89
CA MET A 43 4.24 7.49 -0.59
C MET A 43 3.05 8.45 -0.72
N LYS A 44 3.15 9.45 -1.60
CA LYS A 44 2.12 10.47 -1.78
C LYS A 44 0.99 9.98 -2.68
N PRO A 45 -0.24 10.48 -2.50
CA PRO A 45 -1.32 10.30 -3.46
C PRO A 45 -0.88 10.75 -4.86
N GLN A 46 -1.44 10.13 -5.89
CA GLN A 46 -1.08 10.40 -7.28
C GLN A 46 -2.34 10.55 -8.12
N LEU A 47 -2.29 11.46 -9.09
CA LEU A 47 -3.37 11.60 -10.06
C LEU A 47 -3.44 10.36 -10.95
N GLN A 48 -4.59 9.69 -10.96
CA GLN A 48 -4.91 8.58 -11.85
C GLN A 48 -5.78 9.08 -13.00
N TYR A 49 -5.52 8.56 -14.18
CA TYR A 49 -6.36 8.73 -15.36
C TYR A 49 -6.76 7.36 -15.91
N ILE A 50 -8.06 7.14 -16.04
CA ILE A 50 -8.66 5.93 -16.60
C ILE A 50 -9.31 6.30 -17.92
N GLU A 51 -8.62 5.96 -19.03
CA GLU A 51 -9.03 6.37 -20.38
C GLU A 51 -10.44 5.90 -20.72
N ASP A 52 -10.78 4.66 -20.41
CA ASP A 52 -12.10 4.06 -20.69
C ASP A 52 -13.29 4.79 -20.04
N LYS A 53 -13.01 5.55 -18.96
CA LYS A 53 -14.02 6.40 -18.31
C LYS A 53 -14.09 7.81 -18.87
N CYS A 54 -13.13 8.19 -19.72
CA CYS A 54 -13.06 9.55 -20.21
C CYS A 54 -14.10 9.81 -21.31
N ILE A 55 -14.98 10.78 -21.09
CA ILE A 55 -15.97 11.22 -22.06
C ILE A 55 -15.45 12.34 -22.99
N HIS A 56 -14.15 12.62 -22.95
CA HIS A 56 -13.46 13.61 -23.77
C HIS A 56 -14.07 15.04 -23.71
N CYS A 57 -14.66 15.42 -22.58
CA CYS A 57 -15.20 16.78 -22.38
C CYS A 57 -14.12 17.84 -22.13
N PHE A 58 -12.90 17.43 -21.81
CA PHE A 58 -11.71 18.24 -21.57
C PHE A 58 -11.86 19.37 -20.52
N SER A 59 -12.92 19.36 -19.74
CA SER A 59 -13.18 20.36 -18.68
C SER A 59 -12.09 20.37 -17.60
N CYS A 60 -11.35 19.27 -17.46
CA CYS A 60 -10.22 19.16 -16.51
C CYS A 60 -9.03 20.04 -16.93
N ILE A 61 -8.85 20.29 -18.22
CA ILE A 61 -7.76 21.14 -18.75
C ILE A 61 -8.01 22.60 -18.36
N THR A 62 -9.26 23.07 -18.44
CA THR A 62 -9.60 24.47 -18.20
C THR A 62 -9.41 24.92 -16.74
N VAL A 63 -9.38 23.95 -15.79
CA VAL A 63 -9.18 24.23 -14.36
C VAL A 63 -7.75 24.00 -13.89
N CYS A 64 -6.86 23.52 -14.78
CA CYS A 64 -5.47 23.25 -14.46
C CYS A 64 -4.58 24.48 -14.73
N GLU A 65 -4.23 25.20 -13.67
CA GLU A 65 -3.40 26.42 -13.77
C GLU A 65 -1.93 26.15 -14.14
N TYR A 66 -1.48 24.89 -14.06
CA TYR A 66 -0.09 24.50 -14.26
C TYR A 66 0.15 23.76 -15.59
N GLU A 67 -0.84 23.76 -16.49
CA GLU A 67 -0.77 23.06 -17.78
C GLU A 67 -0.31 21.58 -17.66
N VAL A 68 -0.75 20.92 -16.57
CA VAL A 68 -0.46 19.50 -16.32
C VAL A 68 -1.20 18.61 -17.30
N LEU A 69 -2.43 19.02 -17.67
CA LEU A 69 -3.33 18.26 -18.54
C LEU A 69 -3.38 18.91 -19.92
N PHE A 70 -3.18 18.13 -20.95
CA PHE A 70 -3.19 18.59 -22.33
C PHE A 70 -3.76 17.53 -23.26
N ILE A 71 -4.10 17.93 -24.49
CA ILE A 71 -4.58 17.01 -25.52
C ILE A 71 -3.38 16.63 -26.39
N ASP A 72 -3.14 15.34 -26.50
CA ASP A 72 -2.22 14.77 -27.47
C ASP A 72 -2.96 13.70 -28.29
N SER A 73 -2.91 13.85 -29.62
CA SER A 73 -3.54 12.89 -30.56
C SER A 73 -5.01 12.55 -30.19
N ASN A 74 -5.77 13.58 -29.81
CA ASN A 74 -7.17 13.51 -29.38
C ASN A 74 -7.40 12.74 -28.06
N ARG A 75 -6.34 12.57 -27.24
CA ARG A 75 -6.38 11.92 -25.92
C ARG A 75 -5.89 12.89 -24.85
N LEU A 76 -6.38 12.70 -23.62
CA LEU A 76 -5.88 13.42 -22.47
C LEU A 76 -4.51 12.86 -22.07
N SER A 77 -3.52 13.74 -22.00
CA SER A 77 -2.16 13.43 -21.55
C SER A 77 -1.79 14.24 -20.31
N ILE A 78 -0.82 13.77 -19.53
CA ILE A 78 -0.50 14.31 -18.21
C ILE A 78 1.01 14.54 -18.06
N HIS A 79 1.42 15.77 -17.84
CA HIS A 79 2.77 16.15 -17.38
C HIS A 79 2.84 16.04 -15.85
N ARG A 80 3.10 14.83 -15.34
CA ARG A 80 3.06 14.53 -13.89
C ARG A 80 4.06 15.36 -13.08
N GLU A 81 5.19 15.72 -13.65
CA GLU A 81 6.25 16.51 -13.04
C GLU A 81 5.83 17.96 -12.73
N ARG A 82 4.79 18.46 -13.39
CA ARG A 82 4.22 19.80 -13.15
C ARG A 82 3.06 19.80 -12.17
N CYS A 83 2.59 18.62 -11.77
CA CYS A 83 1.41 18.48 -10.91
C CYS A 83 1.71 18.97 -9.48
N THR A 84 0.89 19.89 -8.99
CA THR A 84 0.97 20.41 -7.61
C THR A 84 -0.01 19.72 -6.66
N ASP A 85 -0.65 18.65 -7.11
CA ASP A 85 -1.61 17.84 -6.34
C ASP A 85 -2.80 18.66 -5.78
N CYS A 86 -3.20 19.74 -6.47
CA CYS A 86 -4.27 20.63 -6.00
C CYS A 86 -5.70 20.04 -6.07
N GLY A 87 -5.93 18.96 -6.81
CA GLY A 87 -7.21 18.25 -6.88
C GLY A 87 -8.29 18.84 -7.80
N LYS A 88 -8.18 20.08 -8.29
CA LYS A 88 -9.21 20.76 -9.08
C LYS A 88 -9.72 19.96 -10.29
N CYS A 89 -8.83 19.23 -10.97
CA CYS A 89 -9.17 18.41 -12.13
C CYS A 89 -10.00 17.17 -11.77
N THR A 90 -9.77 16.57 -10.61
CA THR A 90 -10.55 15.41 -10.15
C THR A 90 -11.94 15.82 -9.70
N GLU A 91 -12.09 16.96 -9.02
CA GLU A 91 -13.38 17.54 -8.64
C GLU A 91 -14.21 17.92 -9.87
N ARG A 92 -13.55 18.37 -10.95
CA ARG A 92 -14.19 18.74 -12.19
C ARG A 92 -14.60 17.56 -13.06
N CYS A 93 -13.99 16.39 -12.85
CA CYS A 93 -14.20 15.19 -13.68
C CYS A 93 -15.48 14.46 -13.30
N THR A 94 -16.59 14.76 -13.97
CA THR A 94 -17.90 14.14 -13.67
C THR A 94 -17.98 12.67 -14.04
N SER A 95 -17.14 12.19 -14.98
CA SER A 95 -17.10 10.77 -15.36
C SER A 95 -16.23 9.92 -14.43
N GLY A 96 -15.48 10.53 -13.50
CA GLY A 96 -14.54 9.84 -12.64
C GLY A 96 -13.32 9.27 -13.38
N ALA A 97 -13.05 9.74 -14.61
CA ALA A 97 -11.85 9.34 -15.35
C ALA A 97 -10.56 9.85 -14.70
N LEU A 98 -10.63 11.02 -14.06
CA LEU A 98 -9.55 11.53 -13.21
C LEU A 98 -9.93 11.34 -11.74
N SER A 99 -9.06 10.72 -10.99
CA SER A 99 -9.23 10.46 -9.56
C SER A 99 -7.87 10.44 -8.85
N TRP A 100 -7.88 10.47 -7.53
CA TRP A 100 -6.68 10.23 -6.74
C TRP A 100 -6.50 8.74 -6.45
N ILE A 101 -5.28 8.26 -6.62
CA ILE A 101 -4.87 6.97 -6.09
C ILE A 101 -4.10 7.20 -4.80
N GLY A 102 -4.63 6.64 -3.73
CA GLY A 102 -4.16 6.85 -2.38
C GLY A 102 -4.82 8.04 -1.70
N LYS A 103 -4.97 7.90 -0.41
CA LYS A 103 -5.55 8.91 0.50
C LYS A 103 -4.80 8.90 1.83
N GLU A 104 -4.71 10.07 2.46
CA GLU A 104 -4.31 10.16 3.86
C GLU A 104 -5.50 9.74 4.73
N VAL A 105 -5.25 8.88 5.70
CA VAL A 105 -6.28 8.41 6.64
C VAL A 105 -5.70 8.39 8.05
N ASP A 106 -6.57 8.53 9.05
CA ASP A 106 -6.19 8.25 10.43
C ASP A 106 -6.33 6.76 10.73
N SER A 107 -5.40 6.21 11.51
CA SER A 107 -5.45 4.81 11.95
C SER A 107 -6.73 4.47 12.70
N SER A 108 -7.31 5.43 13.41
CA SER A 108 -8.58 5.25 14.13
C SER A 108 -9.76 5.03 13.19
N ASP A 109 -9.75 5.67 12.01
CA ASP A 109 -10.77 5.44 10.99
C ASP A 109 -10.66 4.02 10.41
N ILE A 110 -9.42 3.54 10.20
CA ILE A 110 -9.18 2.15 9.78
C ILE A 110 -9.72 1.17 10.83
N ILE A 111 -9.41 1.39 12.10
CA ILE A 111 -9.90 0.54 13.19
C ILE A 111 -11.43 0.53 13.23
N HIS A 112 -12.06 1.69 13.10
CA HIS A 112 -13.53 1.79 13.04
C HIS A 112 -14.11 0.96 11.89
N GLU A 113 -13.48 0.98 10.73
CA GLU A 113 -13.91 0.21 9.56
C GLU A 113 -13.75 -1.30 9.77
N ILE A 114 -12.58 -1.77 10.23
CA ILE A 114 -12.30 -3.21 10.40
C ILE A 114 -13.09 -3.84 11.56
N LEU A 115 -13.45 -3.07 12.60
CA LEU A 115 -14.27 -3.57 13.70
C LEU A 115 -15.67 -4.02 13.26
N GLN A 116 -16.18 -3.53 12.14
CA GLN A 116 -17.45 -3.98 11.56
C GLN A 116 -17.40 -5.45 11.13
N ASP A 117 -16.19 -6.00 10.88
CA ASP A 117 -15.98 -7.37 10.45
C ASP A 117 -15.51 -8.32 11.57
N LEU A 118 -15.46 -7.85 12.82
CA LEU A 118 -14.89 -8.58 13.95
C LEU A 118 -15.48 -9.99 14.12
N ILE A 119 -16.78 -10.16 13.91
CA ILE A 119 -17.46 -11.46 14.03
C ILE A 119 -16.94 -12.47 12.97
N TYR A 120 -16.59 -11.99 11.77
CA TYR A 120 -16.05 -12.86 10.73
C TYR A 120 -14.62 -13.28 11.05
N TYR A 121 -13.80 -12.37 11.59
CA TYR A 121 -12.44 -12.71 12.05
C TYR A 121 -12.48 -13.78 13.12
N GLN A 122 -13.29 -13.61 14.15
CA GLN A 122 -13.42 -14.55 15.25
C GLN A 122 -13.90 -15.94 14.82
N LYS A 123 -14.85 -16.01 13.87
CA LYS A 123 -15.40 -17.29 13.39
C LYS A 123 -14.48 -18.02 12.43
N SER A 124 -13.65 -17.31 11.68
CA SER A 124 -12.80 -17.90 10.64
C SER A 124 -11.33 -18.10 11.08
N GLY A 125 -10.95 -17.57 12.25
CA GLY A 125 -9.54 -17.47 12.63
C GLY A 125 -8.77 -16.44 11.80
N GLY A 126 -9.48 -15.48 11.19
CA GLY A 126 -8.91 -14.40 10.38
C GLY A 126 -8.53 -13.17 11.19
N GLY A 127 -8.48 -12.02 10.53
CA GLY A 127 -8.07 -10.76 11.15
C GLY A 127 -7.77 -9.68 10.13
N ILE A 128 -6.67 -8.94 10.34
CA ILE A 128 -6.20 -7.96 9.36
C ILE A 128 -4.88 -8.38 8.73
N THR A 129 -4.62 -7.85 7.52
CA THR A 129 -3.32 -7.94 6.86
C THR A 129 -2.89 -6.55 6.42
N LEU A 130 -1.69 -6.14 6.82
CA LEU A 130 -1.03 -4.98 6.24
C LEU A 130 -0.25 -5.43 5.01
N SER A 131 -0.54 -4.83 3.85
CA SER A 131 0.06 -5.15 2.55
C SER A 131 0.15 -3.88 1.68
N GLY A 132 0.18 -4.01 0.35
CA GLY A 132 0.14 -2.90 -0.61
C GLY A 132 1.49 -2.61 -1.22
N GLY A 133 2.16 -1.54 -0.78
CA GLY A 133 3.56 -1.26 -1.09
C GLY A 133 4.48 -2.06 -0.18
N GLU A 134 5.08 -1.37 0.80
CA GLU A 134 5.84 -1.99 1.89
C GLU A 134 5.35 -1.41 3.21
N PRO A 135 4.63 -2.17 4.04
CA PRO A 135 4.07 -1.67 5.30
C PRO A 135 5.12 -1.08 6.24
N LEU A 136 6.33 -1.65 6.27
CA LEU A 136 7.42 -1.19 7.13
C LEU A 136 7.95 0.21 6.75
N GLN A 137 7.62 0.72 5.56
CA GLN A 137 7.96 2.08 5.14
C GLN A 137 7.13 3.16 5.85
N GLN A 138 5.95 2.80 6.35
CA GLN A 138 5.12 3.67 7.19
C GLN A 138 5.12 3.19 8.65
N LYS A 139 6.32 2.99 9.21
CA LYS A 139 6.58 2.35 10.51
C LYS A 139 5.58 2.75 11.58
N ASP A 140 5.53 4.05 11.91
CA ASP A 140 4.76 4.53 13.06
C ASP A 140 3.24 4.34 12.83
N PHE A 141 2.78 4.58 11.60
CA PHE A 141 1.37 4.40 11.23
C PHE A 141 0.96 2.92 11.26
N ALA A 142 1.78 2.04 10.70
CA ALA A 142 1.54 0.61 10.69
C ALA A 142 1.56 0.03 12.11
N LEU A 143 2.52 0.43 12.95
CA LEU A 143 2.59 0.04 14.36
C LEU A 143 1.35 0.48 15.14
N ASP A 144 0.87 1.70 14.94
CA ASP A 144 -0.33 2.21 15.62
C ASP A 144 -1.59 1.40 15.25
N ILE A 145 -1.71 0.97 13.97
CA ILE A 145 -2.80 0.06 13.56
C ILE A 145 -2.67 -1.30 14.26
N LEU A 146 -1.49 -1.91 14.25
CA LEU A 146 -1.25 -3.22 14.85
C LEU A 146 -1.50 -3.22 16.36
N GLN A 147 -1.05 -2.17 17.06
CA GLN A 147 -1.28 -2.00 18.50
C GLN A 147 -2.77 -1.93 18.83
N LYS A 148 -3.52 -1.10 18.10
CA LYS A 148 -4.97 -1.01 18.24
C LYS A 148 -5.69 -2.32 17.91
N CYS A 149 -5.23 -3.07 16.91
CA CYS A 149 -5.75 -4.41 16.62
C CYS A 149 -5.54 -5.37 17.81
N ARG A 150 -4.38 -5.31 18.45
CA ARG A 150 -4.09 -6.11 19.65
C ARG A 150 -5.04 -5.79 20.82
N GLU A 151 -5.37 -4.51 21.03
CA GLU A 151 -6.36 -4.08 22.04
C GLU A 151 -7.73 -4.74 21.81
N HIS A 152 -8.11 -4.93 20.56
CA HIS A 152 -9.36 -5.57 20.15
C HIS A 152 -9.24 -7.09 19.94
N ARG A 153 -8.08 -7.69 20.24
CA ARG A 153 -7.79 -9.13 20.04
C ARG A 153 -8.02 -9.58 18.60
N ILE A 154 -7.67 -8.73 17.64
CA ILE A 154 -7.70 -9.05 16.22
C ILE A 154 -6.34 -9.62 15.83
N HIS A 155 -6.33 -10.80 15.18
CA HIS A 155 -5.13 -11.40 14.63
C HIS A 155 -4.53 -10.54 13.53
N THR A 156 -3.22 -10.32 13.58
CA THR A 156 -2.49 -9.42 12.69
C THR A 156 -1.55 -10.18 11.77
N ALA A 157 -1.55 -9.84 10.48
CA ALA A 157 -0.57 -10.32 9.52
C ALA A 157 0.10 -9.14 8.83
N VAL A 158 1.37 -9.32 8.44
CA VAL A 158 2.11 -8.35 7.64
C VAL A 158 2.73 -9.06 6.44
N GLU A 159 2.39 -8.59 5.25
CA GLU A 159 3.04 -8.98 4.00
C GLU A 159 4.14 -7.97 3.68
N THR A 160 5.38 -8.43 3.61
CA THR A 160 6.56 -7.56 3.51
C THR A 160 7.64 -8.15 2.63
N ASN A 161 8.36 -7.28 1.93
CA ASN A 161 9.57 -7.64 1.20
C ASN A 161 10.83 -7.69 2.09
N LEU A 162 10.72 -7.34 3.38
CA LEU A 162 11.79 -7.33 4.39
C LEU A 162 12.99 -6.42 4.07
N LEU A 163 12.92 -5.53 3.08
CA LEU A 163 13.97 -4.54 2.84
C LEU A 163 13.82 -3.41 3.86
N THR A 164 14.28 -3.64 5.07
CA THR A 164 14.19 -2.71 6.21
C THR A 164 15.43 -2.81 7.10
N ASP A 165 15.59 -1.90 8.02
CA ASP A 165 16.59 -2.00 9.08
C ASP A 165 16.08 -2.87 10.25
N VAL A 166 17.04 -3.41 11.01
CA VAL A 166 16.78 -4.31 12.14
C VAL A 166 15.88 -3.67 13.20
N ASN A 167 16.15 -2.41 13.57
CA ASN A 167 15.40 -1.71 14.63
C ASN A 167 13.92 -1.54 14.23
N THR A 168 13.68 -1.33 12.95
CA THR A 168 12.30 -1.27 12.42
C THR A 168 11.63 -2.62 12.54
N LEU A 169 12.27 -3.71 12.10
CA LEU A 169 11.69 -5.05 12.22
C LEU A 169 11.41 -5.43 13.69
N GLU A 170 12.39 -5.24 14.58
CA GLU A 170 12.26 -5.54 16.00
C GLU A 170 11.07 -4.81 16.65
N ALA A 171 10.80 -3.57 16.23
CA ALA A 171 9.65 -2.82 16.73
C ALA A 171 8.30 -3.46 16.34
N PHE A 172 8.23 -4.19 15.23
CA PHE A 172 7.02 -4.87 14.76
C PHE A 172 6.83 -6.26 15.39
N LEU A 173 7.92 -6.97 15.76
CA LEU A 173 7.84 -8.37 16.25
C LEU A 173 6.77 -8.61 17.33
N PRO A 174 6.60 -7.76 18.36
CA PRO A 174 5.59 -7.99 19.40
C PRO A 174 4.14 -7.86 18.92
N TRP A 175 3.91 -7.27 17.76
CA TRP A 175 2.59 -6.85 17.28
C TRP A 175 2.09 -7.64 16.08
N VAL A 176 2.91 -8.52 15.50
CA VAL A 176 2.58 -9.30 14.30
C VAL A 176 2.48 -10.77 14.65
N ASP A 177 1.29 -11.36 14.45
CA ASP A 177 1.03 -12.77 14.71
C ASP A 177 1.48 -13.65 13.51
N LEU A 178 1.46 -13.11 12.29
CA LEU A 178 1.85 -13.83 11.07
C LEU A 178 2.68 -12.95 10.14
N TRP A 179 3.88 -13.41 9.81
CA TRP A 179 4.74 -12.79 8.80
C TRP A 179 4.61 -13.51 7.47
N MET A 180 4.25 -12.79 6.43
CA MET A 180 4.25 -13.25 5.04
C MET A 180 5.38 -12.55 4.30
N CYS A 181 6.52 -13.25 4.20
CA CYS A 181 7.75 -12.68 3.67
C CYS A 181 7.88 -13.00 2.18
N ASP A 182 7.91 -11.96 1.35
CA ASP A 182 7.96 -12.09 -0.09
C ASP A 182 9.41 -12.06 -0.62
N PHE A 183 10.01 -13.23 -0.76
CA PHE A 183 11.32 -13.41 -1.35
C PHE A 183 11.24 -13.34 -2.88
N LYS A 184 11.55 -12.18 -3.45
CA LYS A 184 11.40 -11.94 -4.90
C LYS A 184 12.35 -12.78 -5.76
N MET A 185 13.61 -12.93 -5.35
CA MET A 185 14.65 -13.73 -6.05
C MET A 185 15.78 -14.12 -5.13
N ALA A 186 16.30 -15.34 -5.30
CA ALA A 186 17.45 -15.87 -4.53
C ALA A 186 18.80 -15.31 -5.02
N ASP A 187 18.98 -15.16 -6.34
CA ASP A 187 20.21 -14.60 -6.93
C ASP A 187 20.23 -13.07 -6.77
N ASP A 188 21.28 -12.52 -6.15
CA ASP A 188 21.39 -11.08 -5.87
C ASP A 188 21.50 -10.23 -7.14
N THR A 189 22.19 -10.73 -8.17
CA THR A 189 22.34 -10.01 -9.43
C THR A 189 21.01 -9.85 -10.15
N LEU A 190 20.23 -10.93 -10.19
CA LEU A 190 18.88 -10.91 -10.76
C LEU A 190 17.93 -10.09 -9.88
N HIS A 191 18.06 -10.17 -8.55
CA HIS A 191 17.25 -9.37 -7.64
C HIS A 191 17.46 -7.88 -7.90
N ARG A 192 18.72 -7.41 -7.97
CA ARG A 192 19.04 -6.01 -8.32
C ARG A 192 18.49 -5.61 -9.68
N LYS A 193 18.65 -6.46 -10.69
CA LYS A 193 18.19 -6.20 -12.07
C LYS A 193 16.66 -6.00 -12.14
N TRP A 194 15.91 -6.78 -11.37
CA TRP A 194 14.47 -6.86 -11.50
C TRP A 194 13.69 -6.06 -10.45
N THR A 195 14.28 -5.80 -9.28
CA THR A 195 13.64 -5.08 -8.18
C THR A 195 14.29 -3.74 -7.86
N GLY A 196 15.49 -3.50 -8.37
CA GLY A 196 16.28 -2.30 -8.12
C GLY A 196 17.17 -2.38 -6.87
N HIS A 197 17.08 -3.43 -6.05
CA HIS A 197 17.80 -3.56 -4.79
C HIS A 197 18.48 -4.93 -4.62
N SER A 198 19.49 -4.98 -3.72
CA SER A 198 20.11 -6.24 -3.28
C SER A 198 19.16 -7.04 -2.39
N ASN A 199 19.23 -8.38 -2.49
CA ASN A 199 18.55 -9.27 -1.55
C ASN A 199 19.36 -9.56 -0.29
N VAL A 200 20.63 -9.19 -0.22
CA VAL A 200 21.50 -9.48 0.93
C VAL A 200 20.95 -8.94 2.25
N PRO A 201 20.49 -7.67 2.35
CA PRO A 201 19.86 -7.19 3.58
C PRO A 201 18.60 -7.98 3.95
N ILE A 202 17.78 -8.34 2.96
CA ILE A 202 16.53 -9.11 3.14
C ILE A 202 16.85 -10.48 3.74
N ILE A 203 17.80 -11.20 3.15
CA ILE A 203 18.25 -12.51 3.62
C ILE A 203 18.81 -12.40 5.04
N THR A 204 19.67 -11.40 5.29
CA THR A 204 20.26 -11.20 6.62
C THR A 204 19.19 -11.01 7.68
N VAL A 205 18.26 -10.09 7.45
CA VAL A 205 17.17 -9.77 8.39
C VAL A 205 16.26 -10.97 8.63
N SER A 206 15.88 -11.71 7.58
CA SER A 206 14.99 -12.88 7.72
C SER A 206 15.65 -14.01 8.54
N TYR A 207 16.91 -14.32 8.29
CA TYR A 207 17.62 -15.38 8.99
C TYR A 207 17.93 -15.05 10.46
N THR A 208 18.23 -13.80 10.77
CA THR A 208 18.64 -13.40 12.12
C THR A 208 17.48 -13.13 13.06
N HIS A 209 16.33 -12.68 12.54
CA HIS A 209 15.24 -12.19 13.40
C HIS A 209 13.92 -12.97 13.27
N LEU A 210 13.56 -13.48 12.06
CA LEU A 210 12.29 -14.20 11.91
C LEU A 210 12.43 -15.69 12.19
N ARG A 211 13.56 -16.33 11.87
CA ARG A 211 13.79 -17.75 12.11
C ARG A 211 13.81 -18.14 13.60
N ALA A 212 14.08 -17.19 14.49
CA ALA A 212 14.08 -17.40 15.95
C ALA A 212 12.65 -17.54 16.53
N HIS A 213 11.62 -17.23 15.77
CA HIS A 213 10.20 -17.28 16.19
C HIS A 213 9.42 -18.47 15.61
N GLU A 214 10.07 -19.38 14.87
CA GLU A 214 9.45 -20.59 14.30
C GLU A 214 9.47 -21.81 15.25
N THR A 215 9.79 -21.64 16.53
CA THR A 215 9.80 -22.73 17.54
C THR A 215 8.65 -22.61 18.51
#